data_e27bdbd21ecc314b18fd7e5e59df3f14
#
_entry.id   e27bdbd21ecc314b18fd7e5e59df3f14
#
_cell.length_a   1.000
_cell.length_b   1.000
_cell.length_c   1.000
_cell.angle_alpha   90.00
_cell.angle_beta   90.00
_cell.angle_gamma   90.00
#
_symmetry.space_group_name_H-M   'P 1'
#
loop_
_entity.id
_entity.type
_entity.pdbx_description
1 polymer ?
#
loop_
_entity_poly.entity_id
_entity_poly.type
_entity_poly.pdbx_seq_one_letter_code
_entity_poly.pdbx_strand_id
1 'polypeptide(L)'
;MKRTYLIDVENIARFMKEDTRLTSADKIVVFWAVKQYKNLPKYTQELLDGTEADYEVVEIHTHDKNAMDINICTYISILLGKGETDTEYFIVSKDKGYDKAINFIKNKMGIICKIRRISLVDHALADDEGRKEIKELLEQKYTKNCISKVIKCYESSKDLKSYNEALVRALPKDAAEIYKTTRYILR
;
A
#
# COMPACT_ATOMS: atom_id res chain seq x y z
N MET A 1 -0.92 -3.12 10.50
CA MET A 1 -2.03 -2.87 9.58
C MET A 1 -1.93 -3.87 8.44
N LYS A 2 -3.03 -4.48 8.03
CA LYS A 2 -3.04 -5.43 6.90
C LYS A 2 -2.99 -4.66 5.58
N ARG A 3 -2.33 -5.21 4.57
CA ARG A 3 -2.26 -4.63 3.23
C ARG A 3 -2.69 -5.67 2.20
N THR A 4 -3.52 -5.25 1.26
CA THR A 4 -3.94 -6.11 0.15
C THR A 4 -3.55 -5.46 -1.17
N TYR A 5 -2.77 -6.16 -1.96
CA TYR A 5 -2.27 -5.73 -3.26
C TYR A 5 -3.06 -6.46 -4.35
N LEU A 6 -3.82 -5.70 -5.15
CA LEU A 6 -4.56 -6.22 -6.29
C LEU A 6 -3.76 -5.94 -7.55
N ILE A 7 -3.20 -6.99 -8.13
CA ILE A 7 -2.23 -6.91 -9.22
C ILE A 7 -2.93 -7.07 -10.56
N ASP A 8 -2.84 -6.02 -11.37
CA ASP A 8 -3.28 -6.02 -12.76
C ASP A 8 -2.12 -6.50 -13.66
N VAL A 9 -2.07 -7.81 -13.92
CA VAL A 9 -0.96 -8.42 -14.66
C VAL A 9 -0.89 -7.99 -16.12
N GLU A 10 -2.01 -7.56 -16.73
CA GLU A 10 -2.02 -7.03 -18.10
C GLU A 10 -1.21 -5.74 -18.23
N ASN A 11 -1.26 -4.91 -17.20
CA ASN A 11 -0.61 -3.60 -17.21
C ASN A 11 0.78 -3.59 -16.57
N ILE A 12 1.15 -4.63 -15.81
CA ILE A 12 2.41 -4.68 -15.08
C ILE A 12 3.04 -6.07 -15.12
N ALA A 13 4.13 -6.23 -15.88
CA ALA A 13 4.90 -7.46 -15.94
C ALA A 13 5.74 -7.71 -14.68
N ARG A 14 6.27 -6.63 -14.08
CA ARG A 14 7.00 -6.67 -12.79
C ARG A 14 6.37 -5.65 -11.86
N PHE A 15 5.73 -6.13 -10.81
CA PHE A 15 4.94 -5.29 -9.92
C PHE A 15 5.56 -5.08 -8.54
N MET A 16 6.72 -5.66 -8.26
CA MET A 16 7.42 -5.52 -6.99
C MET A 16 8.86 -5.06 -7.22
N LYS A 17 9.34 -4.16 -6.36
CA LYS A 17 10.74 -3.72 -6.35
C LYS A 17 11.63 -4.83 -5.78
N GLU A 18 12.86 -4.94 -6.27
CA GLU A 18 13.76 -6.07 -5.99
C GLU A 18 14.01 -6.32 -4.49
N ASP A 19 14.11 -5.26 -3.70
CA ASP A 19 14.38 -5.35 -2.25
C ASP A 19 13.12 -5.41 -1.38
N THR A 20 11.93 -5.42 -1.99
CA THR A 20 10.66 -5.44 -1.26
C THR A 20 10.34 -6.85 -0.81
N ARG A 21 10.13 -7.06 0.48
CA ARG A 21 9.63 -8.31 1.04
C ARG A 21 8.21 -8.13 1.54
N LEU A 22 7.34 -9.01 1.09
CA LEU A 22 5.99 -9.14 1.62
C LEU A 22 6.02 -10.04 2.85
N THR A 23 5.14 -9.78 3.79
CA THR A 23 5.06 -10.50 5.06
C THR A 23 3.73 -11.26 5.16
N SER A 24 3.56 -12.10 6.15
CA SER A 24 2.30 -12.80 6.45
C SER A 24 1.12 -11.84 6.79
N ALA A 25 1.39 -10.55 7.01
CA ALA A 25 0.36 -9.53 7.19
C ALA A 25 -0.15 -8.96 5.85
N ASP A 26 0.54 -9.26 4.76
CA ASP A 26 0.20 -8.80 3.41
C ASP A 26 -0.62 -9.87 2.67
N LYS A 27 -1.52 -9.44 1.78
CA LYS A 27 -2.22 -10.31 0.83
C LYS A 27 -1.98 -9.84 -0.59
N ILE A 28 -1.72 -10.79 -1.49
CA ILE A 28 -1.61 -10.55 -2.94
C ILE A 28 -2.83 -11.16 -3.62
N VAL A 29 -3.52 -10.38 -4.45
CA VAL A 29 -4.57 -10.89 -5.33
C VAL A 29 -4.14 -10.60 -6.76
N VAL A 30 -3.81 -11.64 -7.50
CA VAL A 30 -3.35 -11.54 -8.89
C VAL A 30 -4.53 -11.71 -9.82
N PHE A 31 -4.84 -10.71 -10.61
CA PHE A 31 -5.86 -10.80 -11.65
C PHE A 31 -5.21 -11.15 -12.98
N TRP A 32 -5.68 -12.24 -13.56
CA TRP A 32 -5.08 -12.87 -14.73
C TRP A 32 -6.12 -13.17 -15.82
N ALA A 33 -5.88 -12.71 -17.05
CA ALA A 33 -6.70 -13.01 -18.21
C ALA A 33 -6.25 -14.33 -18.89
N VAL A 34 -6.92 -15.43 -18.56
CA VAL A 34 -6.54 -16.80 -18.99
C VAL A 34 -6.53 -16.96 -20.51
N LYS A 35 -7.44 -16.28 -21.22
CA LYS A 35 -7.52 -16.37 -22.68
C LYS A 35 -6.43 -15.59 -23.41
N GLN A 36 -5.84 -14.59 -22.76
CA GLN A 36 -4.77 -13.78 -23.35
C GLN A 36 -3.39 -14.42 -23.13
N TYR A 37 -3.21 -15.08 -22.02
CA TYR A 37 -1.93 -15.71 -21.64
C TYR A 37 -2.16 -17.15 -21.22
N LYS A 38 -1.52 -18.09 -21.90
CA LYS A 38 -1.66 -19.53 -21.63
C LYS A 38 -1.18 -19.93 -20.23
N ASN A 39 -0.15 -19.23 -19.70
CA ASN A 39 0.41 -19.47 -18.36
C ASN A 39 0.60 -18.15 -17.64
N LEU A 40 0.52 -18.17 -16.32
CA LEU A 40 0.87 -17.02 -15.48
C LEU A 40 2.31 -16.57 -15.82
N PRO A 41 2.60 -15.24 -15.93
CA PRO A 41 3.95 -14.78 -16.20
C PRO A 41 4.96 -15.39 -15.23
N LYS A 42 6.11 -15.84 -15.73
CA LYS A 42 7.14 -16.55 -14.95
C LYS A 42 7.54 -15.76 -13.68
N TYR A 43 7.75 -14.46 -13.83
CA TYR A 43 8.05 -13.58 -12.69
C TYR A 43 6.96 -13.65 -11.60
N THR A 44 5.69 -13.61 -11.98
CA THR A 44 4.57 -13.68 -11.04
C THR A 44 4.56 -15.03 -10.33
N GLN A 45 4.76 -16.13 -11.06
CA GLN A 45 4.82 -17.47 -10.48
C GLN A 45 5.98 -17.59 -9.48
N GLU A 46 7.20 -17.20 -9.86
CA GLU A 46 8.37 -17.23 -8.99
C GLU A 46 8.17 -16.40 -7.70
N LEU A 47 7.48 -15.26 -7.82
CA LEU A 47 7.17 -14.41 -6.67
C LEU A 47 6.15 -15.09 -5.75
N LEU A 48 5.09 -15.67 -6.29
CA LEU A 48 4.06 -16.36 -5.49
C LEU A 48 4.64 -17.60 -4.79
N ASP A 49 5.51 -18.34 -5.45
CA ASP A 49 6.18 -19.54 -4.89
C ASP A 49 7.14 -19.16 -3.74
N GLY A 50 7.73 -17.96 -3.76
CA GLY A 50 8.71 -17.48 -2.77
C GLY A 50 8.18 -16.53 -1.70
N THR A 51 6.89 -16.17 -1.71
CA THR A 51 6.35 -15.19 -0.76
C THR A 51 5.84 -15.83 0.54
N GLU A 52 5.97 -15.08 1.66
CA GLU A 52 5.31 -15.40 2.94
C GLU A 52 3.88 -14.82 3.03
N ALA A 53 3.53 -13.94 2.09
CA ALA A 53 2.20 -13.32 2.04
C ALA A 53 1.14 -14.35 1.62
N ASP A 54 -0.08 -14.18 2.13
CA ASP A 54 -1.25 -14.89 1.59
C ASP A 54 -1.51 -14.43 0.16
N TYR A 55 -1.88 -15.36 -0.74
CA TYR A 55 -2.17 -14.99 -2.11
C TYR A 55 -3.36 -15.71 -2.72
N GLU A 56 -3.95 -15.07 -3.71
CA GLU A 56 -5.07 -15.58 -4.50
C GLU A 56 -4.84 -15.23 -5.97
N VAL A 57 -5.16 -16.16 -6.89
CA VAL A 57 -5.17 -15.90 -8.32
C VAL A 57 -6.61 -15.90 -8.82
N VAL A 58 -7.05 -14.76 -9.34
CA VAL A 58 -8.38 -14.56 -9.90
C VAL A 58 -8.30 -14.67 -11.42
N GLU A 59 -8.86 -15.74 -11.96
CA GLU A 59 -8.90 -16.00 -13.40
C GLU A 59 -10.03 -15.22 -14.08
N ILE A 60 -9.71 -14.47 -15.12
CA ILE A 60 -10.68 -13.73 -15.95
C ILE A 60 -10.81 -14.43 -17.29
N HIS A 61 -11.98 -14.97 -17.56
CA HIS A 61 -12.26 -15.79 -18.73
C HIS A 61 -12.87 -15.02 -19.93
N THR A 62 -12.95 -13.70 -19.87
CA THR A 62 -13.45 -12.84 -20.94
C THR A 62 -12.36 -12.01 -21.60
N HIS A 63 -12.59 -11.60 -22.85
CA HIS A 63 -11.75 -10.65 -23.61
C HIS A 63 -12.39 -9.28 -23.75
N ASP A 64 -13.47 -9.02 -23.01
CA ASP A 64 -14.18 -7.76 -23.12
C ASP A 64 -13.28 -6.61 -22.67
N LYS A 65 -13.39 -5.49 -23.37
CA LYS A 65 -12.67 -4.26 -23.02
C LYS A 65 -13.01 -3.87 -21.57
N ASN A 66 -11.99 -3.54 -20.80
CA ASN A 66 -12.08 -3.17 -19.38
C ASN A 66 -12.53 -4.31 -18.45
N ALA A 67 -12.51 -5.57 -18.89
CA ALA A 67 -12.88 -6.70 -18.02
C ALA A 67 -12.00 -6.77 -16.77
N MET A 68 -10.70 -6.51 -16.91
CA MET A 68 -9.75 -6.46 -15.80
C MET A 68 -10.15 -5.39 -14.78
N ASP A 69 -10.39 -4.17 -15.25
CA ASP A 69 -10.77 -3.03 -14.39
C ASP A 69 -12.07 -3.29 -13.63
N ILE A 70 -13.09 -3.84 -14.33
CA ILE A 70 -14.38 -4.17 -13.73
C ILE A 70 -14.19 -5.23 -12.63
N ASN A 71 -13.42 -6.29 -12.89
CA ASN A 71 -13.21 -7.36 -11.92
C ASN A 71 -12.45 -6.85 -10.69
N ILE A 72 -11.37 -6.09 -10.86
CA ILE A 72 -10.60 -5.50 -9.75
C ILE A 72 -11.47 -4.56 -8.92
N CYS A 73 -12.22 -3.65 -9.56
CA CYS A 73 -13.09 -2.71 -8.85
C CYS A 73 -14.24 -3.42 -8.12
N THR A 74 -14.81 -4.46 -8.73
CA THR A 74 -15.85 -5.29 -8.10
C THR A 74 -15.29 -6.05 -6.90
N TYR A 75 -14.12 -6.66 -7.04
CA TYR A 75 -13.46 -7.41 -5.96
C TYR A 75 -13.19 -6.53 -4.74
N ILE A 76 -12.61 -5.34 -4.93
CA ILE A 76 -12.43 -4.36 -3.85
C ILE A 76 -13.76 -3.99 -3.21
N SER A 77 -14.79 -3.73 -4.00
CA SER A 77 -16.11 -3.34 -3.48
C SER A 77 -16.72 -4.44 -2.61
N ILE A 78 -16.49 -5.72 -2.97
CA ILE A 78 -16.91 -6.87 -2.17
C ILE A 78 -16.16 -6.92 -0.84
N LEU A 79 -14.83 -6.74 -0.84
CA LEU A 79 -14.01 -6.74 0.38
C LEU A 79 -14.45 -5.63 1.35
N LEU A 80 -14.64 -4.43 0.83
CA LEU A 80 -15.11 -3.29 1.61
C LEU A 80 -16.53 -3.53 2.16
N GLY A 81 -17.41 -4.13 1.37
CA GLY A 81 -18.77 -4.51 1.78
C GLY A 81 -18.80 -5.56 2.89
N LYS A 82 -17.77 -6.41 3.00
CA LYS A 82 -17.59 -7.36 4.10
C LYS A 82 -17.06 -6.73 5.40
N GLY A 83 -16.83 -5.41 5.40
CA GLY A 83 -16.38 -4.69 6.59
C GLY A 83 -14.87 -4.79 6.88
N GLU A 84 -14.06 -5.15 5.90
CA GLU A 84 -12.60 -5.20 6.02
C GLU A 84 -11.99 -3.78 5.99
N THR A 85 -12.38 -2.94 6.94
CA THR A 85 -12.00 -1.51 7.00
C THR A 85 -10.61 -1.27 7.58
N ASP A 86 -10.02 -2.25 8.28
CA ASP A 86 -8.67 -2.15 8.87
C ASP A 86 -7.56 -2.53 7.88
N THR A 87 -7.93 -2.77 6.62
CA THR A 87 -7.01 -3.15 5.55
C THR A 87 -6.76 -1.97 4.63
N GLU A 88 -5.52 -1.76 4.25
CA GLU A 88 -5.13 -0.85 3.20
C GLU A 88 -5.07 -1.59 1.85
N TYR A 89 -5.73 -1.04 0.83
CA TYR A 89 -5.85 -1.65 -0.48
C TYR A 89 -5.04 -0.91 -1.52
N PHE A 90 -4.27 -1.65 -2.30
CA PHE A 90 -3.46 -1.11 -3.38
C PHE A 90 -3.85 -1.75 -4.70
N ILE A 91 -4.32 -0.96 -5.67
CA ILE A 91 -4.40 -1.42 -7.06
C ILE A 91 -3.03 -1.20 -7.69
N VAL A 92 -2.37 -2.29 -8.06
CA VAL A 92 -1.05 -2.25 -8.67
C VAL A 92 -1.21 -2.28 -10.18
N SER A 93 -1.23 -1.11 -10.79
CA SER A 93 -1.43 -0.91 -12.24
C SER A 93 -0.86 0.44 -12.69
N LYS A 94 -0.40 0.50 -13.95
CA LYS A 94 -0.03 1.77 -14.60
C LYS A 94 -1.23 2.50 -15.19
N ASP A 95 -2.39 1.83 -15.30
CA ASP A 95 -3.60 2.43 -15.85
C ASP A 95 -4.22 3.45 -14.87
N LYS A 96 -4.24 4.71 -15.32
CA LYS A 96 -4.86 5.82 -14.56
C LYS A 96 -6.39 5.77 -14.56
N GLY A 97 -7.01 4.89 -15.32
CA GLY A 97 -8.46 4.66 -15.32
C GLY A 97 -8.97 4.31 -13.93
N TYR A 98 -8.18 3.55 -13.17
CA TYR A 98 -8.50 3.20 -11.77
C TYR A 98 -8.65 4.40 -10.83
N ASP A 99 -7.98 5.52 -11.09
CA ASP A 99 -8.04 6.71 -10.21
C ASP A 99 -9.48 7.25 -10.11
N LYS A 100 -10.25 7.16 -11.20
CA LYS A 100 -11.68 7.58 -11.22
C LYS A 100 -12.55 6.64 -10.38
N ALA A 101 -12.34 5.32 -10.51
CA ALA A 101 -13.06 4.31 -9.72
C ALA A 101 -12.72 4.43 -8.23
N ILE A 102 -11.45 4.60 -7.89
CA ILE A 102 -10.98 4.82 -6.51
C ILE A 102 -11.65 6.07 -5.91
N ASN A 103 -11.66 7.18 -6.62
CA ASN A 103 -12.30 8.40 -6.15
C ASN A 103 -13.80 8.21 -5.93
N PHE A 104 -14.48 7.48 -6.82
CA PHE A 104 -15.90 7.15 -6.64
C PHE A 104 -16.13 6.31 -5.39
N ILE A 105 -15.33 5.26 -5.17
CA ILE A 105 -15.43 4.39 -3.99
C ILE A 105 -15.19 5.20 -2.72
N LYS A 106 -14.12 6.01 -2.65
CA LYS A 106 -13.81 6.88 -1.52
C LYS A 106 -14.95 7.84 -1.19
N ASN A 107 -15.55 8.46 -2.20
CA ASN A 107 -16.67 9.38 -2.02
C ASN A 107 -17.94 8.68 -1.49
N LYS A 108 -18.15 7.41 -1.83
CA LYS A 108 -19.32 6.63 -1.36
C LYS A 108 -19.10 6.00 0.00
N MET A 109 -17.88 5.53 0.29
CA MET A 109 -17.55 4.83 1.54
C MET A 109 -17.03 5.77 2.64
N GLY A 110 -16.73 7.04 2.31
CA GLY A 110 -16.16 8.02 3.24
C GLY A 110 -14.66 7.78 3.52
N ILE A 111 -14.14 8.50 4.53
CA ILE A 111 -12.70 8.53 4.88
C ILE A 111 -12.16 7.16 5.36
N ILE A 112 -13.05 6.23 5.70
CA ILE A 112 -12.68 4.91 6.25
C ILE A 112 -11.99 4.01 5.21
N CYS A 113 -12.19 4.29 3.91
CA CYS A 113 -11.67 3.45 2.83
C CYS A 113 -10.26 3.85 2.43
N LYS A 114 -9.26 3.07 2.85
CA LYS A 114 -7.85 3.24 2.48
C LYS A 114 -7.55 2.48 1.18
N ILE A 115 -7.85 3.09 0.04
CA ILE A 115 -7.58 2.51 -1.28
C ILE A 115 -6.79 3.49 -2.14
N ARG A 116 -5.75 3.02 -2.84
CA ARG A 116 -4.94 3.82 -3.78
C ARG A 116 -4.38 2.96 -4.91
N ARG A 117 -4.07 3.61 -6.03
CA ARG A 117 -3.33 2.98 -7.12
C ARG A 117 -1.83 3.27 -6.96
N ILE A 118 -1.02 2.25 -7.20
CA ILE A 118 0.43 2.35 -7.27
C ILE A 118 0.92 1.68 -8.56
N SER A 119 2.07 2.09 -9.07
CA SER A 119 2.68 1.49 -10.26
C SER A 119 3.68 0.39 -9.93
N LEU A 120 4.03 0.24 -8.67
CA LEU A 120 4.99 -0.74 -8.18
C LEU A 120 4.76 -0.96 -6.69
N VAL A 121 4.84 -2.20 -6.22
CA VAL A 121 4.87 -2.51 -4.79
C VAL A 121 6.27 -2.17 -4.28
N ASP A 122 6.32 -1.18 -3.42
CA ASP A 122 7.53 -0.70 -2.77
C ASP A 122 7.17 -0.29 -1.33
N HIS A 123 7.85 -0.84 -0.34
CA HIS A 123 7.63 -0.44 1.05
C HIS A 123 7.90 1.05 1.27
N ALA A 124 8.80 1.66 0.47
CA ALA A 124 9.04 3.09 0.51
C ALA A 124 7.83 3.95 0.09
N LEU A 125 6.86 3.39 -0.69
CA LEU A 125 5.62 4.10 -1.04
C LEU A 125 4.60 4.10 0.11
N ALA A 126 4.66 3.12 1.00
CA ALA A 126 3.92 3.17 2.28
C ALA A 126 4.48 4.28 3.19
N ASP A 127 5.78 4.56 3.08
CA ASP A 127 6.46 5.63 3.81
C ASP A 127 6.08 7.03 3.32
N ASP A 128 5.66 7.21 2.06
CA ASP A 128 5.31 8.55 1.53
C ASP A 128 4.04 9.11 2.17
N GLU A 129 3.08 8.25 2.55
CA GLU A 129 1.89 8.66 3.30
C GLU A 129 2.23 8.96 4.76
N GLY A 130 3.04 8.13 5.39
CA GLY A 130 3.59 8.40 6.71
C GLY A 130 4.37 9.71 6.76
N ARG A 131 5.17 10.01 5.74
CA ARG A 131 5.87 11.31 5.60
C ARG A 131 4.90 12.48 5.48
N LYS A 132 3.85 12.31 4.68
CA LYS A 132 2.84 13.34 4.46
C LYS A 132 2.06 13.59 5.75
N GLU A 133 1.63 12.53 6.41
CA GLU A 133 0.91 12.59 7.69
C GLU A 133 1.77 13.21 8.79
N ILE A 134 3.07 12.85 8.89
CA ILE A 134 4.02 13.49 9.81
C ILE A 134 4.12 14.99 9.53
N LYS A 135 4.20 15.41 8.26
CA LYS A 135 4.23 16.83 7.90
C LYS A 135 2.98 17.55 8.35
N GLU A 136 1.80 17.04 7.97
CA GLU A 136 0.50 17.64 8.29
C GLU A 136 0.29 17.80 9.80
N LEU A 137 0.71 16.80 10.59
CA LEU A 137 0.58 16.84 12.05
C LEU A 137 1.53 17.81 12.75
N LEU A 138 2.70 18.03 12.17
CA LEU A 138 3.78 18.76 12.84
C LEU A 138 3.99 20.17 12.27
N GLU A 139 3.52 20.50 11.07
CA GLU A 139 3.84 21.77 10.40
C GLU A 139 3.29 23.02 11.11
N GLN A 140 2.21 22.88 11.91
CA GLN A 140 1.67 23.99 12.70
C GLN A 140 2.54 24.32 13.93
N LYS A 141 3.37 23.38 14.39
CA LYS A 141 4.09 23.49 15.67
C LYS A 141 5.62 23.45 15.52
N TYR A 142 6.10 22.83 14.48
CA TYR A 142 7.52 22.56 14.30
C TYR A 142 8.08 23.14 13.00
N THR A 143 9.36 23.52 13.02
CA THR A 143 10.05 24.03 11.83
C THR A 143 10.25 22.92 10.79
N LYS A 144 10.38 23.31 9.50
CA LYS A 144 10.68 22.38 8.39
C LYS A 144 11.91 21.49 8.67
N ASN A 145 12.93 22.03 9.32
CA ASN A 145 14.14 21.29 9.69
C ASN A 145 13.84 20.21 10.75
N CYS A 146 13.02 20.54 11.75
CA CYS A 146 12.58 19.58 12.77
C CYS A 146 11.79 18.43 12.11
N ILE A 147 10.80 18.77 11.28
CA ILE A 147 9.97 17.80 10.55
C ILE A 147 10.84 16.88 9.68
N SER A 148 11.83 17.43 8.97
CA SER A 148 12.76 16.63 8.16
C SER A 148 13.57 15.63 9.01
N LYS A 149 13.98 15.99 10.23
CA LYS A 149 14.63 15.06 11.15
C LYS A 149 13.68 13.96 11.65
N VAL A 150 12.42 14.31 11.96
CA VAL A 150 11.40 13.34 12.36
C VAL A 150 11.16 12.32 11.26
N ILE A 151 11.03 12.77 10.01
CA ILE A 151 10.85 11.90 8.84
C ILE A 151 12.05 10.93 8.71
N LYS A 152 13.28 11.42 8.85
CA LYS A 152 14.49 10.56 8.83
C LYS A 152 14.48 9.51 9.95
N CYS A 153 14.05 9.88 11.15
CA CYS A 153 13.90 8.94 12.26
C CYS A 153 12.86 7.87 11.93
N TYR A 154 11.71 8.28 11.36
CA TYR A 154 10.65 7.39 10.92
C TYR A 154 11.15 6.37 9.87
N GLU A 155 11.80 6.85 8.80
CA GLU A 155 12.34 6.04 7.71
C GLU A 155 13.41 5.03 8.15
N SER A 156 14.19 5.38 9.16
CA SER A 156 15.29 4.53 9.68
C SER A 156 14.83 3.52 10.74
N SER A 157 13.55 3.56 11.13
CA SER A 157 13.04 2.77 12.26
C SER A 157 12.24 1.56 11.78
N LYS A 158 12.45 0.40 12.43
CA LYS A 158 11.77 -0.85 12.12
C LYS A 158 10.53 -1.09 13.00
N ASP A 159 10.48 -0.43 14.14
CA ASP A 159 9.44 -0.57 15.15
C ASP A 159 9.33 0.70 16.01
N LEU A 160 8.29 0.75 16.85
CA LEU A 160 8.05 1.88 17.76
C LEU A 160 9.20 2.16 18.74
N LYS A 161 9.93 1.11 19.15
CA LYS A 161 11.05 1.25 20.08
C LYS A 161 12.23 1.96 19.40
N SER A 162 12.65 1.46 18.23
CA SER A 162 13.72 2.07 17.44
C SER A 162 13.38 3.48 16.99
N TYR A 163 12.11 3.77 16.68
CA TYR A 163 11.65 5.11 16.37
C TYR A 163 11.78 6.07 17.56
N ASN A 164 11.32 5.66 18.73
CA ASN A 164 11.47 6.47 19.95
C ASN A 164 12.94 6.75 20.27
N GLU A 165 13.80 5.74 20.19
CA GLU A 165 15.24 5.88 20.40
C GLU A 165 15.90 6.83 19.39
N ALA A 166 15.48 6.78 18.12
CA ALA A 166 15.94 7.68 17.06
C ALA A 166 15.51 9.13 17.32
N LEU A 167 14.25 9.35 17.74
CA LEU A 167 13.75 10.68 18.10
C LEU A 167 14.50 11.27 19.30
N VAL A 168 14.72 10.48 20.36
CA VAL A 168 15.46 10.94 21.56
C VAL A 168 16.88 11.35 21.19
N ARG A 169 17.54 10.64 20.29
CA ARG A 169 18.88 11.01 19.80
C ARG A 169 18.89 12.28 18.95
N ALA A 170 17.93 12.42 18.04
CA ALA A 170 17.89 13.50 17.05
C ALA A 170 17.27 14.81 17.59
N LEU A 171 16.30 14.70 18.50
CA LEU A 171 15.45 15.79 18.99
C LEU A 171 15.14 15.63 20.49
N PRO A 172 16.13 15.60 21.38
CA PRO A 172 15.97 15.19 22.79
C PRO A 172 14.93 16.03 23.56
N LYS A 173 14.75 17.30 23.23
CA LYS A 173 13.79 18.20 23.88
C LYS A 173 12.34 17.94 23.47
N ASP A 174 12.12 17.52 22.24
CA ASP A 174 10.79 17.41 21.63
C ASP A 174 10.35 15.94 21.41
N ALA A 175 11.28 15.00 21.63
CA ALA A 175 11.08 13.58 21.29
C ALA A 175 9.80 12.98 21.90
N ALA A 176 9.53 13.22 23.18
CA ALA A 176 8.39 12.65 23.88
C ALA A 176 7.06 13.13 23.30
N GLU A 177 6.95 14.41 22.95
CA GLU A 177 5.76 14.99 22.37
C GLU A 177 5.56 14.56 20.92
N ILE A 178 6.63 14.60 20.11
CA ILE A 178 6.63 14.14 18.73
C ILE A 178 6.24 12.66 18.69
N TYR A 179 6.84 11.82 19.53
CA TYR A 179 6.52 10.41 19.61
C TYR A 179 5.05 10.17 19.95
N LYS A 180 4.51 10.87 20.94
CA LYS A 180 3.09 10.76 21.32
C LYS A 180 2.16 11.10 20.14
N THR A 181 2.52 12.10 19.34
CA THR A 181 1.74 12.59 18.20
C THR A 181 1.83 11.69 16.98
N THR A 182 3.01 11.06 16.74
CA THR A 182 3.30 10.36 15.47
C THR A 182 3.40 8.83 15.59
N ARG A 183 3.44 8.27 16.80
CA ARG A 183 3.66 6.81 17.02
C ARG A 183 2.65 5.89 16.33
N TYR A 184 1.44 6.38 16.07
CA TYR A 184 0.40 5.57 15.42
C TYR A 184 0.59 5.45 13.90
N ILE A 185 1.49 6.25 13.31
CA ILE A 185 1.85 6.18 11.88
C ILE A 185 2.71 4.93 11.60
N LEU A 186 3.46 4.45 12.58
CA LEU A 186 4.34 3.27 12.52
C LEU A 186 3.60 1.94 12.85
N ARG A 187 2.27 1.96 12.88
CA ARG A 187 1.49 0.74 13.19
C ARG A 187 1.15 -0.03 11.94
#